data_0a33a8f72da57103558aab2f3c157ffa
#
_entry.id   0a33a8f72da57103558aab2f3c157ffa
#
_cell.length_a   1.000
_cell.length_b   1.000
_cell.length_c   1.000
_cell.angle_alpha   90.00
_cell.angle_beta   90.00
_cell.angle_gamma   90.00
#
_symmetry.space_group_name_H-M   'P 1'
#
loop_
_entity.id
_entity.type
_entity.pdbx_description
1 polymer ?
#
loop_
_entity_poly.entity_id
_entity_poly.type
_entity_poly.pdbx_seq_one_letter_code
_entity_poly.pdbx_strand_id
1 'polypeptide(L)'
;LDFPSPNPLPQGEGFSLRRPMSNREQLIRDHRAALIHCSKCPAMIGPVVSGSPVLSPILLIGQAPGDKEGGFGKPFAWTAGKTMFKWFERIGLDEEAFRQRVYMAAVCRCFPGKNPKGGDRVPNPTEIEYCAGWLQAEVDLLKPTLILPVGKLAISQLMPVKKLNDVIGTLHPVTFHGHSAEAIPLPHPSGASTWHRTESGLALLESALSILQQHQAWQHVCNQ
;
A
#
# COMPACT_ATOMS: atom_id res chain seq x y z
N LEU A 1 -69.19 5.75 -21.23
CA LEU A 1 -68.36 6.16 -20.10
C LEU A 1 -67.16 5.22 -20.06
N ASP A 2 -66.04 5.63 -20.69
CA ASP A 2 -64.79 4.91 -20.70
C ASP A 2 -64.00 5.21 -19.39
N PHE A 3 -63.71 4.19 -18.65
CA PHE A 3 -62.77 4.29 -17.47
C PHE A 3 -61.34 4.07 -17.96
N PRO A 4 -60.40 4.92 -17.60
CA PRO A 4 -59.00 4.70 -17.93
C PRO A 4 -58.41 3.51 -17.12
N SER A 5 -57.67 2.67 -17.80
CA SER A 5 -56.93 1.53 -17.19
C SER A 5 -55.93 2.00 -16.13
N PRO A 6 -55.75 1.27 -15.01
CA PRO A 6 -54.81 1.63 -13.99
C PRO A 6 -53.36 1.50 -14.49
N ASN A 7 -52.53 2.51 -14.16
CA ASN A 7 -51.10 2.50 -14.43
C ASN A 7 -50.42 1.29 -13.76
N PRO A 8 -49.48 0.62 -14.43
CA PRO A 8 -48.68 -0.42 -13.80
C PRO A 8 -47.78 0.16 -12.69
N LEU A 9 -47.76 -0.53 -11.56
CA LEU A 9 -46.89 -0.22 -10.40
C LEU A 9 -45.41 -0.24 -10.84
N PRO A 10 -44.57 0.65 -10.29
CA PRO A 10 -43.14 0.63 -10.56
C PRO A 10 -42.54 -0.69 -10.11
N GLN A 11 -41.82 -1.35 -11.01
CA GLN A 11 -41.07 -2.58 -10.71
C GLN A 11 -40.00 -2.27 -9.68
N GLY A 12 -40.03 -3.00 -8.57
CA GLY A 12 -39.13 -2.81 -7.44
C GLY A 12 -37.67 -2.84 -7.85
N GLU A 13 -36.93 -1.84 -7.39
CA GLU A 13 -35.50 -1.79 -7.46
C GLU A 13 -34.91 -3.07 -6.83
N GLY A 14 -34.15 -3.80 -7.63
CA GLY A 14 -33.52 -5.04 -7.21
C GLY A 14 -32.63 -4.79 -6.00
N PHE A 15 -33.01 -5.32 -4.85
CA PHE A 15 -32.20 -5.38 -3.64
C PHE A 15 -30.97 -6.24 -3.97
N SER A 16 -29.86 -5.57 -4.30
CA SER A 16 -28.56 -6.24 -4.46
C SER A 16 -28.17 -6.83 -3.10
N LEU A 17 -28.37 -8.13 -2.93
CA LEU A 17 -27.93 -8.88 -1.78
C LEU A 17 -26.40 -8.79 -1.73
N ARG A 18 -25.87 -7.87 -0.93
CA ARG A 18 -24.43 -7.82 -0.66
C ARG A 18 -24.01 -9.17 -0.09
N ARG A 19 -23.01 -9.79 -0.74
CA ARG A 19 -22.39 -11.02 -0.25
C ARG A 19 -22.02 -10.83 1.23
N PRO A 20 -22.34 -11.81 2.12
CA PRO A 20 -21.91 -11.73 3.52
C PRO A 20 -20.38 -11.63 3.60
N MET A 21 -19.88 -10.74 4.46
CA MET A 21 -18.44 -10.58 4.69
C MET A 21 -17.83 -11.86 5.25
N SER A 22 -16.67 -12.22 4.75
CA SER A 22 -15.89 -13.32 5.33
C SER A 22 -15.33 -12.92 6.69
N ASN A 23 -15.03 -13.91 7.53
CA ASN A 23 -14.38 -13.68 8.83
C ASN A 23 -13.05 -12.89 8.67
N ARG A 24 -12.26 -13.16 7.62
CA ARG A 24 -11.00 -12.44 7.36
C ARG A 24 -11.23 -10.99 6.96
N GLU A 25 -12.27 -10.69 6.20
CA GLU A 25 -12.64 -9.30 5.87
C GLU A 25 -13.03 -8.52 7.12
N GLN A 26 -13.73 -9.14 8.05
CA GLN A 26 -14.04 -8.52 9.34
C GLN A 26 -12.76 -8.28 10.16
N LEU A 27 -11.89 -9.26 10.29
CA LEU A 27 -10.64 -9.15 11.05
C LEU A 27 -9.72 -8.04 10.53
N ILE A 28 -9.59 -7.86 9.21
CA ILE A 28 -8.76 -6.78 8.67
C ILE A 28 -9.38 -5.39 8.90
N ARG A 29 -10.70 -5.29 8.95
CA ARG A 29 -11.42 -4.05 9.32
C ARG A 29 -11.22 -3.73 10.81
N ASP A 30 -11.35 -4.71 11.68
CA ASP A 30 -11.16 -4.56 13.13
C ASP A 30 -9.70 -4.18 13.43
N HIS A 31 -8.75 -4.82 12.76
CA HIS A 31 -7.33 -4.46 12.82
C HIS A 31 -7.11 -2.98 12.45
N ARG A 32 -7.66 -2.53 11.32
CA ARG A 32 -7.55 -1.12 10.91
C ARG A 32 -8.22 -0.19 11.93
N ALA A 33 -9.39 -0.54 12.45
CA ALA A 33 -10.09 0.25 13.46
C ALA A 33 -9.25 0.41 14.74
N ALA A 34 -8.54 -0.63 15.16
CA ALA A 34 -7.61 -0.56 16.29
C ALA A 34 -6.35 0.27 15.95
N LEU A 35 -5.77 0.07 14.75
CA LEU A 35 -4.56 0.75 14.30
C LEU A 35 -4.70 2.27 14.27
N ILE A 36 -5.82 2.81 13.79
CA ILE A 36 -6.02 4.27 13.68
C ILE A 36 -6.04 4.99 15.03
N HIS A 37 -6.24 4.28 16.13
CA HIS A 37 -6.17 4.79 17.51
C HIS A 37 -4.81 4.53 18.18
N CYS A 38 -3.82 4.04 17.45
CA CYS A 38 -2.49 3.78 18.00
C CYS A 38 -1.80 5.07 18.46
N SER A 39 -1.26 5.06 19.69
CA SER A 39 -0.52 6.17 20.30
C SER A 39 0.84 5.76 20.89
N LYS A 40 1.43 4.64 20.41
CA LYS A 40 2.66 4.04 20.95
C LYS A 40 3.93 4.86 20.73
N CYS A 41 3.94 5.78 19.76
CA CYS A 41 5.14 6.52 19.35
C CYS A 41 5.07 7.99 19.76
N PRO A 42 5.61 8.39 20.94
CA PRO A 42 5.45 9.77 21.45
C PRO A 42 6.17 10.83 20.60
N ALA A 43 7.21 10.44 19.84
CA ALA A 43 7.98 11.34 18.98
C ALA A 43 7.45 11.44 17.54
N MET A 44 6.43 10.64 17.19
CA MET A 44 5.81 10.67 15.86
C MET A 44 4.59 11.59 15.87
N ILE A 45 4.33 12.24 14.76
CA ILE A 45 3.23 13.19 14.59
C ILE A 45 2.04 12.46 13.94
N GLY A 46 0.93 12.40 14.68
CA GLY A 46 -0.34 11.85 14.16
C GLY A 46 -1.04 12.79 13.16
N PRO A 47 -2.18 12.35 12.63
CA PRO A 47 -2.85 11.10 12.90
C PRO A 47 -2.16 9.88 12.26
N VAL A 48 -2.53 8.67 12.71
CA VAL A 48 -2.17 7.43 12.05
C VAL A 48 -2.76 7.39 10.64
N VAL A 49 -1.94 7.04 9.67
CA VAL A 49 -2.36 6.88 8.27
C VAL A 49 -2.36 5.39 7.89
N SER A 50 -3.48 4.92 7.38
CA SER A 50 -3.67 3.53 6.96
C SER A 50 -4.40 3.45 5.62
N GLY A 51 -4.09 2.45 4.82
CA GLY A 51 -4.83 2.13 3.60
C GLY A 51 -6.24 1.61 3.89
N SER A 52 -6.98 1.29 2.82
CA SER A 52 -8.27 0.62 2.92
C SER A 52 -8.11 -0.80 3.46
N PRO A 53 -9.05 -1.31 4.28
CA PRO A 53 -8.97 -2.66 4.84
C PRO A 53 -9.44 -3.70 3.81
N VAL A 54 -8.64 -3.90 2.77
CA VAL A 54 -8.93 -4.85 1.68
C VAL A 54 -8.13 -6.13 1.86
N LEU A 55 -8.72 -7.28 1.59
CA LEU A 55 -7.98 -8.54 1.47
C LEU A 55 -7.32 -8.58 0.09
N SER A 56 -6.00 -8.67 0.08
CA SER A 56 -5.22 -8.64 -1.16
C SER A 56 -4.07 -9.65 -1.09
N PRO A 57 -3.74 -10.32 -2.19
CA PRO A 57 -2.51 -11.09 -2.30
C PRO A 57 -1.26 -10.20 -2.39
N ILE A 58 -1.45 -8.87 -2.55
CA ILE A 58 -0.35 -7.90 -2.65
C ILE A 58 -0.36 -6.98 -1.43
N LEU A 59 0.80 -6.88 -0.78
CA LEU A 59 1.08 -5.95 0.32
C LEU A 59 2.09 -4.91 -0.14
N LEU A 60 1.67 -3.64 -0.32
CA LEU A 60 2.58 -2.53 -0.52
C LEU A 60 3.03 -1.98 0.84
N ILE A 61 4.35 -1.80 1.01
CA ILE A 61 4.94 -1.26 2.24
C ILE A 61 5.73 0.01 1.90
N GLY A 62 5.25 1.17 2.34
CA GLY A 62 5.99 2.44 2.31
C GLY A 62 6.90 2.63 3.52
N GLN A 63 7.60 3.76 3.59
CA GLN A 63 8.44 4.12 4.73
C GLN A 63 7.60 4.61 5.92
N ALA A 64 6.93 5.72 5.76
CA ALA A 64 6.07 6.41 6.72
C ALA A 64 5.26 7.48 5.98
N PRO A 65 4.14 7.96 6.53
CA PRO A 65 3.41 9.08 5.96
C PRO A 65 4.25 10.36 5.90
N GLY A 66 4.07 11.15 4.86
CA GLY A 66 4.56 12.52 4.78
C GLY A 66 3.64 13.50 5.55
N ASP A 67 4.10 14.75 5.71
CA ASP A 67 3.42 15.79 6.51
C ASP A 67 1.99 16.13 6.05
N LYS A 68 1.67 15.90 4.79
CA LYS A 68 0.33 16.17 4.22
C LYS A 68 -0.63 14.98 4.32
N GLU A 69 -0.11 13.77 4.43
CA GLU A 69 -0.92 12.55 4.32
C GLU A 69 -1.88 12.37 5.50
N GLY A 70 -1.51 12.88 6.68
CA GLY A 70 -2.41 12.90 7.84
C GLY A 70 -3.73 13.63 7.57
N GLY A 71 -3.69 14.76 6.85
CA GLY A 71 -4.88 15.52 6.47
C GLY A 71 -5.77 14.80 5.43
N PHE A 72 -5.18 13.94 4.59
CA PHE A 72 -5.93 13.12 3.62
C PHE A 72 -6.42 11.79 4.19
N GLY A 73 -5.88 11.34 5.32
CA GLY A 73 -6.23 10.08 5.97
C GLY A 73 -5.91 8.82 5.16
N LYS A 74 -5.05 8.92 4.14
CA LYS A 74 -4.68 7.78 3.26
C LYS A 74 -3.21 7.86 2.83
N PRO A 75 -2.51 6.71 2.71
CA PRO A 75 -1.11 6.68 2.33
C PRO A 75 -0.92 7.10 0.87
N PHE A 76 0.24 7.68 0.56
CA PHE A 76 0.59 8.16 -0.77
C PHE A 76 -0.46 9.11 -1.39
N ALA A 77 -1.06 10.00 -0.56
CA ALA A 77 -2.10 10.93 -1.02
C ALA A 77 -1.56 12.23 -1.63
N TRP A 78 -0.24 12.43 -1.64
CA TRP A 78 0.40 13.65 -2.13
C TRP A 78 1.31 13.40 -3.34
N THR A 79 2.29 14.25 -3.59
CA THR A 79 3.13 14.23 -4.80
C THR A 79 3.85 12.91 -5.06
N ALA A 80 4.33 12.24 -4.02
CA ALA A 80 4.95 10.92 -4.14
C ALA A 80 3.97 9.88 -4.68
N GLY A 81 2.73 9.88 -4.17
CA GLY A 81 1.68 9.00 -4.66
C GLY A 81 1.34 9.23 -6.12
N LYS A 82 1.20 10.49 -6.55
CA LYS A 82 0.96 10.82 -7.96
C LYS A 82 2.01 10.21 -8.90
N THR A 83 3.27 10.20 -8.49
CA THR A 83 4.35 9.59 -9.27
C THR A 83 4.21 8.06 -9.28
N MET A 84 3.98 7.46 -8.11
CA MET A 84 3.87 6.00 -7.96
C MET A 84 2.67 5.43 -8.72
N PHE A 85 1.50 6.04 -8.60
CA PHE A 85 0.30 5.57 -9.29
C PHE A 85 0.40 5.70 -10.81
N LYS A 86 1.13 6.68 -11.34
CA LYS A 86 1.46 6.72 -12.79
C LYS A 86 2.29 5.52 -13.24
N TRP A 87 3.15 4.97 -12.38
CA TRP A 87 3.87 3.74 -12.72
C TRP A 87 2.91 2.55 -12.83
N PHE A 88 1.99 2.42 -11.88
CA PHE A 88 1.02 1.32 -11.85
C PHE A 88 -0.06 1.43 -12.93
N GLU A 89 -0.49 2.65 -13.27
CA GLU A 89 -1.42 2.91 -14.37
C GLU A 89 -0.90 2.38 -15.70
N ARG A 90 0.39 2.54 -15.96
CA ARG A 90 1.07 2.02 -17.17
C ARG A 90 1.05 0.50 -17.30
N ILE A 91 0.85 -0.20 -16.20
CA ILE A 91 0.78 -1.68 -16.14
C ILE A 91 -0.61 -2.18 -15.73
N GLY A 92 -1.64 -1.35 -15.89
CA GLY A 92 -3.04 -1.76 -15.85
C GLY A 92 -3.81 -1.46 -14.58
N LEU A 93 -3.26 -0.71 -13.60
CA LEU A 93 -3.96 -0.34 -12.36
C LEU A 93 -3.83 1.16 -12.08
N ASP A 94 -4.93 1.90 -12.25
CA ASP A 94 -5.01 3.30 -11.83
C ASP A 94 -5.04 3.45 -10.30
N GLU A 95 -4.97 4.68 -9.80
CA GLU A 95 -4.94 4.95 -8.36
C GLU A 95 -6.17 4.41 -7.63
N GLU A 96 -7.37 4.56 -8.20
CA GLU A 96 -8.62 4.15 -7.55
C GLU A 96 -8.70 2.64 -7.43
N ALA A 97 -8.49 1.92 -8.53
CA ALA A 97 -8.46 0.46 -8.55
C ALA A 97 -7.35 -0.10 -7.66
N PHE A 98 -6.15 0.52 -7.66
CA PHE A 98 -5.07 0.11 -6.78
C PHE A 98 -5.46 0.20 -5.31
N ARG A 99 -6.05 1.32 -4.88
CA ARG A 99 -6.49 1.52 -3.48
C ARG A 99 -7.61 0.59 -3.04
N GLN A 100 -8.40 0.09 -3.97
CA GLN A 100 -9.50 -0.86 -3.72
C GLN A 100 -9.04 -2.30 -3.71
N ARG A 101 -7.92 -2.64 -4.35
CA ARG A 101 -7.49 -4.02 -4.60
C ARG A 101 -6.15 -4.40 -3.97
N VAL A 102 -5.32 -3.42 -3.59
CA VAL A 102 -4.00 -3.64 -2.99
C VAL A 102 -3.97 -3.11 -1.57
N TYR A 103 -3.52 -3.94 -0.62
CA TYR A 103 -3.36 -3.48 0.77
C TYR A 103 -2.12 -2.60 0.89
N MET A 104 -2.31 -1.39 1.43
CA MET A 104 -1.26 -0.39 1.56
C MET A 104 -0.88 -0.19 3.01
N ALA A 105 0.35 -0.52 3.33
CA ALA A 105 0.98 -0.39 4.63
C ALA A 105 2.20 0.55 4.59
N ALA A 106 2.83 0.75 5.73
CA ALA A 106 4.13 1.41 5.86
C ALA A 106 4.88 0.85 7.07
N VAL A 107 6.20 1.00 7.10
CA VAL A 107 7.04 0.61 8.26
C VAL A 107 6.60 1.36 9.52
N CYS A 108 6.33 2.66 9.41
CA CYS A 108 5.69 3.45 10.46
C CYS A 108 4.40 4.09 9.96
N ARG A 109 3.43 4.29 10.86
CA ARG A 109 2.06 4.72 10.50
C ARG A 109 1.78 6.20 10.77
N CYS A 110 2.70 6.91 11.39
CA CYS A 110 2.62 8.34 11.69
C CYS A 110 3.74 9.10 10.97
N PHE A 111 3.57 10.40 10.83
CA PHE A 111 4.58 11.27 10.25
C PHE A 111 5.79 11.38 11.20
N PRO A 112 7.02 11.06 10.76
CA PRO A 112 8.19 11.11 11.64
C PRO A 112 8.70 12.52 11.95
N GLY A 113 8.19 13.55 11.29
CA GLY A 113 8.69 14.93 11.39
C GLY A 113 9.67 15.29 10.28
N LYS A 114 10.09 16.55 10.27
CA LYS A 114 11.04 17.10 9.30
C LYS A 114 12.48 16.86 9.72
N ASN A 115 13.34 16.68 8.74
CA ASN A 115 14.77 16.73 8.95
C ASN A 115 15.21 18.21 8.98
N PRO A 116 16.11 18.63 9.89
CA PRO A 116 16.63 20.00 9.93
C PRO A 116 17.27 20.47 8.60
N LYS A 117 17.79 19.54 7.82
CA LYS A 117 18.37 19.82 6.48
C LYS A 117 17.35 19.80 5.34
N GLY A 118 16.05 19.69 5.64
CA GLY A 118 14.96 19.61 4.67
C GLY A 118 14.50 18.17 4.40
N GLY A 119 13.26 18.05 3.91
CA GLY A 119 12.60 16.77 3.70
C GLY A 119 12.09 16.12 4.99
N ASP A 120 11.49 14.96 4.84
CA ASP A 120 10.98 14.18 5.98
C ASP A 120 12.11 13.33 6.55
N ARG A 121 12.20 13.24 7.88
CA ARG A 121 13.19 12.35 8.50
C ARG A 121 12.82 10.89 8.32
N VAL A 122 13.78 10.03 8.36
CA VAL A 122 13.57 8.58 8.41
C VAL A 122 13.19 8.20 9.85
N PRO A 123 12.20 7.33 10.08
CA PRO A 123 11.92 6.76 11.40
C PRO A 123 13.15 6.13 12.02
N ASN A 124 13.34 6.31 13.32
CA ASN A 124 14.43 5.68 14.06
C ASN A 124 14.10 4.22 14.43
N PRO A 125 15.08 3.41 14.86
CA PRO A 125 14.87 1.99 15.20
C PRO A 125 13.77 1.76 16.24
N THR A 126 13.68 2.59 17.27
CA THR A 126 12.65 2.47 18.33
C THR A 126 11.25 2.72 17.79
N GLU A 127 11.07 3.70 16.89
CA GLU A 127 9.79 3.97 16.24
C GLU A 127 9.37 2.83 15.32
N ILE A 128 10.33 2.22 14.61
CA ILE A 128 10.11 1.04 13.78
C ILE A 128 9.65 -0.14 14.65
N GLU A 129 10.32 -0.39 15.77
CA GLU A 129 9.98 -1.45 16.71
C GLU A 129 8.57 -1.28 17.28
N TYR A 130 8.17 -0.06 17.69
CA TYR A 130 6.83 0.22 18.17
C TYR A 130 5.73 -0.04 17.13
N CYS A 131 6.05 0.17 15.86
CA CYS A 131 5.13 -0.09 14.75
C CYS A 131 5.14 -1.52 14.23
N ALA A 132 6.20 -2.31 14.48
CA ALA A 132 6.41 -3.63 13.89
C ALA A 132 5.25 -4.61 14.14
N GLY A 133 4.64 -4.58 15.34
CA GLY A 133 3.52 -5.45 15.68
C GLY A 133 2.27 -5.25 14.80
N TRP A 134 2.05 -4.04 14.29
CA TRP A 134 0.96 -3.78 13.36
C TRP A 134 1.21 -4.41 12.00
N LEU A 135 2.44 -4.30 11.49
CA LEU A 135 2.82 -4.87 10.21
C LEU A 135 2.86 -6.41 10.28
N GLN A 136 3.31 -6.98 11.41
CA GLN A 136 3.23 -8.42 11.68
C GLN A 136 1.77 -8.91 11.58
N ALA A 137 0.85 -8.26 12.29
CA ALA A 137 -0.57 -8.66 12.27
C ALA A 137 -1.18 -8.57 10.87
N GLU A 138 -0.78 -7.58 10.07
CA GLU A 138 -1.21 -7.46 8.67
C GLU A 138 -0.70 -8.61 7.81
N VAL A 139 0.57 -9.00 7.96
CA VAL A 139 1.13 -10.17 7.26
C VAL A 139 0.39 -11.44 7.64
N ASP A 140 0.10 -11.63 8.94
CA ASP A 140 -0.64 -12.81 9.43
C ASP A 140 -2.07 -12.87 8.89
N LEU A 141 -2.75 -11.73 8.79
CA LEU A 141 -4.11 -11.62 8.27
C LEU A 141 -4.17 -11.76 6.75
N LEU A 142 -3.24 -11.14 6.03
CA LEU A 142 -3.25 -11.09 4.58
C LEU A 142 -2.61 -12.33 3.94
N LYS A 143 -1.55 -12.86 4.54
CA LYS A 143 -0.68 -13.90 3.97
C LYS A 143 -0.35 -13.56 2.51
N PRO A 144 0.31 -12.41 2.27
CA PRO A 144 0.53 -11.90 0.92
C PRO A 144 1.45 -12.83 0.13
N THR A 145 1.14 -13.08 -1.13
CA THR A 145 2.05 -13.80 -2.03
C THR A 145 3.08 -12.88 -2.66
N LEU A 146 2.76 -11.58 -2.74
CA LEU A 146 3.65 -10.55 -3.25
C LEU A 146 3.75 -9.36 -2.30
N ILE A 147 4.98 -8.91 -2.03
CA ILE A 147 5.25 -7.69 -1.26
C ILE A 147 5.93 -6.66 -2.17
N LEU A 148 5.43 -5.42 -2.15
CA LEU A 148 5.99 -4.28 -2.87
C LEU A 148 6.62 -3.30 -1.86
N PRO A 149 7.88 -3.49 -1.44
CA PRO A 149 8.57 -2.56 -0.56
C PRO A 149 9.01 -1.32 -1.35
N VAL A 150 8.56 -0.13 -0.92
CA VAL A 150 8.79 1.15 -1.60
C VAL A 150 9.79 2.00 -0.83
N GLY A 151 10.98 2.17 -1.39
CA GLY A 151 12.09 2.94 -0.81
C GLY A 151 12.98 2.13 0.12
N LYS A 152 14.20 2.66 0.37
CA LYS A 152 15.29 1.92 1.03
C LYS A 152 14.90 1.38 2.41
N LEU A 153 14.16 2.15 3.23
CA LEU A 153 13.75 1.68 4.56
C LEU A 153 12.81 0.47 4.48
N ALA A 154 11.80 0.52 3.62
CA ALA A 154 10.86 -0.60 3.47
C ALA A 154 11.58 -1.84 2.91
N ILE A 155 12.46 -1.67 1.93
CA ILE A 155 13.28 -2.76 1.36
C ILE A 155 14.15 -3.40 2.45
N SER A 156 14.78 -2.58 3.30
CA SER A 156 15.68 -3.08 4.37
C SER A 156 14.98 -3.87 5.48
N GLN A 157 13.63 -3.82 5.55
CA GLN A 157 12.86 -4.68 6.46
C GLN A 157 12.76 -6.12 5.95
N LEU A 158 12.92 -6.34 4.64
CA LEU A 158 12.75 -7.65 4.01
C LEU A 158 14.08 -8.29 3.63
N MET A 159 15.07 -7.48 3.24
CA MET A 159 16.36 -7.97 2.73
C MET A 159 17.49 -6.97 2.95
N PRO A 160 18.77 -7.41 3.00
CA PRO A 160 19.91 -6.49 3.04
C PRO A 160 19.97 -5.61 1.79
N VAL A 161 20.10 -4.29 1.94
CA VAL A 161 20.21 -3.35 0.82
C VAL A 161 21.33 -2.32 1.07
N LYS A 162 22.40 -2.42 0.28
CA LYS A 162 23.48 -1.41 0.27
C LYS A 162 23.15 -0.31 -0.75
N LYS A 163 22.92 -0.68 -1.98
CA LYS A 163 22.52 0.21 -3.09
C LYS A 163 21.18 -0.26 -3.65
N LEU A 164 20.37 0.66 -4.12
CA LEU A 164 19.08 0.32 -4.76
C LEU A 164 19.29 -0.47 -6.06
N ASN A 165 20.38 -0.20 -6.77
CA ASN A 165 20.74 -0.93 -7.99
C ASN A 165 20.97 -2.44 -7.77
N ASP A 166 21.28 -2.85 -6.53
CA ASP A 166 21.54 -4.26 -6.24
C ASP A 166 20.25 -5.08 -6.08
N VAL A 167 19.10 -4.43 -5.91
CA VAL A 167 17.84 -5.10 -5.54
C VAL A 167 16.63 -4.72 -6.41
N ILE A 168 16.61 -3.52 -7.02
CA ILE A 168 15.51 -3.10 -7.89
C ILE A 168 15.68 -3.71 -9.28
N GLY A 169 14.57 -4.10 -9.90
CA GLY A 169 14.56 -4.73 -11.23
C GLY A 169 14.65 -6.25 -11.20
N THR A 170 14.54 -6.87 -10.03
CA THR A 170 14.56 -8.32 -9.82
C THR A 170 13.46 -8.76 -8.86
N LEU A 171 13.04 -10.03 -8.97
CA LEU A 171 12.12 -10.69 -8.05
C LEU A 171 12.94 -11.42 -6.98
N HIS A 172 12.58 -11.25 -5.71
CA HIS A 172 13.28 -11.84 -4.59
C HIS A 172 12.37 -12.75 -3.77
N PRO A 173 12.73 -14.01 -3.50
CA PRO A 173 12.07 -14.79 -2.48
C PRO A 173 12.46 -14.21 -1.09
N VAL A 174 11.46 -14.01 -0.23
CA VAL A 174 11.64 -13.42 1.10
C VAL A 174 10.87 -14.20 2.16
N THR A 175 11.39 -14.16 3.39
CA THR A 175 10.62 -14.53 4.57
C THR A 175 10.42 -13.27 5.41
N PHE A 176 9.18 -12.83 5.54
CA PHE A 176 8.85 -11.61 6.26
C PHE A 176 7.86 -11.91 7.37
N HIS A 177 8.22 -11.60 8.61
CA HIS A 177 7.43 -11.95 9.80
C HIS A 177 7.00 -13.43 9.83
N GLY A 178 7.91 -14.34 9.48
CA GLY A 178 7.65 -15.79 9.46
C GLY A 178 6.81 -16.29 8.27
N HIS A 179 6.41 -15.39 7.35
CA HIS A 179 5.65 -15.74 6.17
C HIS A 179 6.52 -15.68 4.90
N SER A 180 6.47 -16.73 4.07
CA SER A 180 7.19 -16.78 2.79
C SER A 180 6.39 -16.10 1.69
N ALA A 181 7.02 -15.19 0.97
CA ALA A 181 6.45 -14.42 -0.13
C ALA A 181 7.51 -14.09 -1.18
N GLU A 182 7.10 -13.52 -2.30
CA GLU A 182 7.97 -12.87 -3.26
C GLU A 182 7.96 -11.36 -3.05
N ALA A 183 9.08 -10.69 -3.32
CA ALA A 183 9.18 -9.24 -3.21
C ALA A 183 9.70 -8.62 -4.51
N ILE A 184 9.08 -7.53 -4.95
CA ILE A 184 9.56 -6.67 -6.04
C ILE A 184 9.83 -5.29 -5.46
N PRO A 185 11.09 -4.96 -5.13
CA PRO A 185 11.47 -3.67 -4.59
C PRO A 185 11.25 -2.53 -5.59
N LEU A 186 10.72 -1.41 -5.08
CA LEU A 186 10.50 -0.19 -5.86
C LEU A 186 11.27 0.99 -5.24
N PRO A 187 11.73 1.96 -6.05
CA PRO A 187 12.36 3.17 -5.53
C PRO A 187 11.33 4.05 -4.83
N HIS A 188 11.79 4.93 -3.93
CA HIS A 188 10.91 5.92 -3.34
C HIS A 188 10.47 6.96 -4.40
N PRO A 189 9.16 7.20 -4.59
CA PRO A 189 8.64 8.02 -5.69
C PRO A 189 8.69 9.54 -5.44
N SER A 190 9.23 9.99 -4.28
CA SER A 190 9.27 11.41 -3.95
C SER A 190 10.26 12.19 -4.82
N GLY A 191 10.00 13.50 -4.98
CA GLY A 191 10.90 14.39 -5.68
C GLY A 191 12.29 14.55 -5.02
N ALA A 192 12.40 14.25 -3.72
CA ALA A 192 13.68 14.24 -3.00
C ALA A 192 14.57 13.03 -3.39
N SER A 193 13.97 11.95 -3.90
CA SER A 193 14.69 10.80 -4.44
C SER A 193 14.88 10.97 -5.94
N THR A 194 16.09 11.30 -6.37
CA THR A 194 16.42 11.48 -7.80
C THR A 194 16.80 10.16 -8.48
N TRP A 195 17.00 9.08 -7.72
CA TRP A 195 17.48 7.80 -8.23
C TRP A 195 16.65 7.26 -9.40
N HIS A 196 15.34 7.28 -9.30
CA HIS A 196 14.42 6.80 -10.34
C HIS A 196 14.38 7.70 -11.60
N ARG A 197 15.17 8.79 -11.63
CA ARG A 197 15.33 9.69 -12.79
C ARG A 197 16.69 9.54 -13.45
N THR A 198 17.61 8.78 -12.85
CA THR A 198 18.89 8.45 -13.48
C THR A 198 18.67 7.41 -14.56
N GLU A 199 19.54 7.33 -15.56
CA GLU A 199 19.44 6.35 -16.65
C GLU A 199 19.36 4.91 -16.12
N SER A 200 20.28 4.52 -15.23
CA SER A 200 20.25 3.20 -14.60
C SER A 200 19.01 2.97 -13.72
N GLY A 201 18.57 4.01 -13.01
CA GLY A 201 17.38 3.92 -12.15
C GLY A 201 16.09 3.77 -12.96
N LEU A 202 15.98 4.46 -14.09
CA LEU A 202 14.86 4.29 -15.03
C LEU A 202 14.82 2.87 -15.59
N ALA A 203 15.95 2.36 -16.10
CA ALA A 203 16.02 1.01 -16.65
C ALA A 203 15.61 -0.05 -15.62
N LEU A 204 16.10 0.06 -14.39
CA LEU A 204 15.76 -0.88 -13.30
C LEU A 204 14.30 -0.75 -12.84
N LEU A 205 13.73 0.46 -12.84
CA LEU A 205 12.32 0.67 -12.57
C LEU A 205 11.44 0.02 -13.66
N GLU A 206 11.80 0.20 -14.94
CA GLU A 206 11.07 -0.45 -16.05
C GLU A 206 11.14 -1.98 -15.95
N SER A 207 12.30 -2.53 -15.58
CA SER A 207 12.45 -3.97 -15.32
C SER A 207 11.54 -4.42 -14.17
N ALA A 208 11.51 -3.71 -13.05
CA ALA A 208 10.64 -4.01 -11.91
C ALA A 208 9.16 -3.97 -12.30
N LEU A 209 8.72 -2.97 -13.06
CA LEU A 209 7.34 -2.86 -13.54
C LEU A 209 6.98 -3.97 -14.52
N SER A 210 7.90 -4.38 -15.40
CA SER A 210 7.69 -5.50 -16.32
C SER A 210 7.51 -6.83 -15.57
N ILE A 211 8.35 -7.09 -14.56
CA ILE A 211 8.24 -8.27 -13.69
C ILE A 211 6.91 -8.25 -12.93
N LEU A 212 6.55 -7.07 -12.37
CA LEU A 212 5.29 -6.89 -11.64
C LEU A 212 4.08 -7.16 -12.52
N GLN A 213 4.06 -6.64 -13.75
CA GLN A 213 2.97 -6.83 -14.70
C GLN A 213 2.76 -8.33 -15.05
N GLN A 214 3.82 -9.11 -15.08
CA GLN A 214 3.77 -10.54 -15.38
C GLN A 214 3.48 -11.41 -14.15
N HIS A 215 3.56 -10.85 -12.95
CA HIS A 215 3.36 -11.60 -11.71
C HIS A 215 1.90 -12.00 -11.51
N GLN A 216 1.64 -13.26 -11.13
CA GLN A 216 0.28 -13.82 -10.98
C GLN A 216 -0.60 -13.00 -10.02
N ALA A 217 -0.05 -12.54 -8.90
CA ALA A 217 -0.80 -11.71 -7.95
C ALA A 217 -1.22 -10.38 -8.57
N TRP A 218 -0.38 -9.76 -9.41
CA TRP A 218 -0.73 -8.53 -10.12
C TRP A 218 -1.83 -8.75 -11.15
N GLN A 219 -1.70 -9.79 -11.97
CA GLN A 219 -2.72 -10.16 -12.94
C GLN A 219 -4.06 -10.47 -12.27
N HIS A 220 -4.03 -11.16 -11.12
CA HIS A 220 -5.23 -11.42 -10.34
C HIS A 220 -5.94 -10.13 -9.91
N VAL A 221 -5.21 -9.14 -9.36
CA VAL A 221 -5.84 -7.88 -8.92
C VAL A 221 -6.24 -6.97 -10.08
N CYS A 222 -5.59 -7.05 -11.25
CA CYS A 222 -6.02 -6.34 -12.45
C CYS A 222 -7.35 -6.87 -13.01
N ASN A 223 -7.64 -8.15 -12.83
CA ASN A 223 -8.82 -8.82 -13.39
C ASN A 223 -10.04 -8.81 -12.45
N GLN A 224 -9.97 -8.17 -11.28
CA GLN A 224 -11.09 -7.95 -10.37
C GLN A 224 -11.95 -6.76 -10.80
#